data_347a4ba07145408e06e0899f82732ca8
#
_entry.id   347a4ba07145408e06e0899f82732ca8
#
_cell.length_a   1.000
_cell.length_b   1.000
_cell.length_c   1.000
_cell.angle_alpha   90.00
_cell.angle_beta   90.00
_cell.angle_gamma   90.00
#
_symmetry.space_group_name_H-M   'P 1'
#
loop_
_entity.id
_entity.type
_entity.pdbx_description
1 polymer ?
#
loop_
_entity_poly.entity_id
_entity_poly.type
_entity_poly.pdbx_seq_one_letter_code
_entity_poly.pdbx_strand_id
1 'polypeptide(L)'
;MISDRPRAWNSTLPVPAKPMGRDKGLAKGKSAATRRTRPETGFSRAVKLAVRTRAGSGDPDQARCECCGIWLGRYGGQVQHIVARGMGGTSNPVLSTAANGALLAGTAQSGCHGLAESRDLGMKRTGFWLPQGTDPRMVPMVLWSGRRVYRAVDGLGPDGTGYLTGAPQEVAA
;
A
#
# COMPACT_ATOMS: atom_id res chain seq x y z
N MET A 1 -40.72 -30.61 14.75
CA MET A 1 -39.49 -30.73 13.96
C MET A 1 -39.83 -30.35 12.54
N ILE A 2 -39.55 -29.11 12.15
CA ILE A 2 -39.85 -28.58 10.80
C ILE A 2 -38.49 -28.40 10.14
N SER A 3 -38.25 -29.20 9.10
CA SER A 3 -37.02 -29.19 8.31
C SER A 3 -37.20 -28.17 7.17
N ASP A 4 -36.68 -26.97 7.33
CA ASP A 4 -36.53 -25.99 6.25
C ASP A 4 -35.25 -26.27 5.45
N ARG A 5 -35.42 -26.95 4.31
CA ARG A 5 -34.40 -26.99 3.27
C ARG A 5 -34.60 -25.78 2.35
N PRO A 6 -33.55 -24.97 2.09
CA PRO A 6 -33.67 -23.90 1.12
C PRO A 6 -33.88 -24.48 -0.28
N ARG A 7 -34.86 -23.93 -0.99
CA ARG A 7 -35.20 -24.29 -2.38
C ARG A 7 -34.02 -24.03 -3.30
N ALA A 8 -33.68 -25.03 -4.09
CA ALA A 8 -32.70 -24.89 -5.16
C ALA A 8 -33.20 -23.82 -6.15
N TRP A 9 -32.33 -22.86 -6.43
CA TRP A 9 -32.59 -21.80 -7.42
C TRP A 9 -32.44 -22.42 -8.82
N ASN A 10 -33.55 -22.75 -9.45
CA ASN A 10 -33.59 -23.11 -10.86
C ASN A 10 -33.52 -21.84 -11.72
N SER A 11 -32.30 -21.47 -12.11
CA SER A 11 -32.07 -20.41 -13.09
C SER A 11 -32.23 -20.97 -14.52
N THR A 12 -33.42 -21.10 -15.02
CA THR A 12 -33.67 -21.26 -16.45
C THR A 12 -33.70 -19.89 -17.12
N LEU A 13 -32.52 -19.26 -17.24
CA LEU A 13 -32.36 -18.13 -18.15
C LEU A 13 -32.15 -18.71 -19.57
N PRO A 14 -32.89 -18.27 -20.56
CA PRO A 14 -32.68 -18.73 -21.94
C PRO A 14 -31.31 -18.25 -22.42
N VAL A 15 -30.48 -19.20 -22.81
CA VAL A 15 -29.18 -18.92 -23.46
C VAL A 15 -29.50 -18.30 -24.84
N PRO A 16 -28.94 -17.11 -25.18
CA PRO A 16 -29.17 -16.50 -26.48
C PRO A 16 -28.58 -17.38 -27.58
N ALA A 17 -29.39 -17.76 -28.55
CA ALA A 17 -29.08 -18.75 -29.58
C ALA A 17 -28.19 -18.25 -30.74
N LYS A 18 -27.57 -17.06 -30.67
CA LYS A 18 -26.65 -16.59 -31.71
C LYS A 18 -25.45 -15.88 -31.14
N PRO A 19 -24.22 -16.32 -31.47
CA PRO A 19 -23.06 -15.49 -31.26
C PRO A 19 -23.18 -14.26 -32.19
N MET A 20 -23.08 -13.06 -31.61
CA MET A 20 -22.97 -11.83 -32.40
C MET A 20 -21.72 -11.92 -33.28
N GLY A 21 -21.93 -11.88 -34.59
CA GLY A 21 -20.86 -11.89 -35.57
C GLY A 21 -19.90 -10.73 -35.30
N ARG A 22 -18.61 -11.04 -35.15
CA ARG A 22 -17.58 -10.02 -35.16
C ARG A 22 -17.51 -9.42 -36.56
N ASP A 23 -17.97 -8.20 -36.72
CA ASP A 23 -17.77 -7.44 -37.95
C ASP A 23 -16.25 -7.34 -38.24
N LYS A 24 -15.86 -7.93 -39.36
CA LYS A 24 -14.56 -7.80 -39.95
C LYS A 24 -14.46 -6.41 -40.53
N GLY A 25 -13.80 -5.49 -39.84
CA GLY A 25 -13.63 -4.19 -40.46
C GLY A 25 -13.01 -3.06 -39.64
N LEU A 26 -12.07 -3.35 -38.76
CA LEU A 26 -11.16 -2.31 -38.28
C LEU A 26 -9.77 -2.60 -38.83
N ALA A 27 -9.42 -1.89 -39.94
CA ALA A 27 -8.08 -1.88 -40.45
C ALA A 27 -7.09 -1.52 -39.32
N LYS A 28 -6.14 -2.42 -39.07
CA LYS A 28 -5.04 -2.19 -38.13
C LYS A 28 -4.16 -1.10 -38.71
N GLY A 29 -4.48 0.15 -38.38
CA GLY A 29 -3.56 1.25 -38.53
C GLY A 29 -2.33 0.96 -37.66
N LYS A 30 -1.21 0.67 -38.32
CA LYS A 30 0.10 0.58 -37.68
C LYS A 30 0.52 1.98 -37.26
N SER A 31 -0.04 2.53 -36.19
CA SER A 31 0.61 3.61 -35.48
C SER A 31 1.68 2.97 -34.60
N ALA A 32 2.94 3.15 -34.96
CA ALA A 32 4.07 2.97 -34.05
C ALA A 32 4.00 4.10 -33.00
N ALA A 33 2.91 4.09 -32.22
CA ALA A 33 2.81 4.91 -31.03
C ALA A 33 3.86 4.36 -30.08
N THR A 34 4.94 5.07 -29.91
CA THR A 34 5.92 4.89 -28.84
C THR A 34 5.09 4.62 -27.57
N ARG A 35 5.15 3.39 -27.07
CA ARG A 35 4.40 2.97 -25.89
C ARG A 35 4.88 3.83 -24.73
N ARG A 36 4.20 4.96 -24.50
CA ARG A 36 4.50 5.81 -23.33
C ARG A 36 4.42 4.88 -22.12
N THR A 37 5.58 4.60 -21.54
CA THR A 37 5.65 3.85 -20.30
C THR A 37 4.77 4.57 -19.30
N ARG A 38 3.72 3.89 -18.85
CA ARG A 38 2.81 4.45 -17.85
C ARG A 38 3.65 4.80 -16.63
N PRO A 39 3.62 6.04 -16.14
CA PRO A 39 4.41 6.40 -14.98
C PRO A 39 4.10 5.43 -13.82
N GLU A 40 5.14 4.99 -13.14
CA GLU A 40 5.00 4.06 -12.02
C GLU A 40 4.15 4.73 -10.93
N THR A 41 2.92 4.26 -10.74
CA THR A 41 1.94 4.87 -9.83
C THR A 41 2.17 4.47 -8.36
N GLY A 42 3.09 3.56 -8.09
CA GLY A 42 3.46 3.07 -6.75
C GLY A 42 4.79 3.64 -6.25
N PHE A 43 5.23 3.13 -5.12
CA PHE A 43 6.60 3.34 -4.67
C PHE A 43 7.60 2.70 -5.62
N SER A 44 8.72 3.38 -5.86
CA SER A 44 9.85 2.81 -6.61
C SER A 44 10.41 1.56 -5.88
N ARG A 45 11.14 0.72 -6.61
CA ARG A 45 11.80 -0.45 -6.03
C ARG A 45 12.75 -0.07 -4.88
N ALA A 46 13.47 1.04 -5.02
CA ALA A 46 14.38 1.53 -3.99
C ALA A 46 13.63 1.90 -2.71
N VAL A 47 12.52 2.62 -2.81
CA VAL A 47 11.69 2.99 -1.65
C VAL A 47 11.09 1.75 -0.99
N LYS A 48 10.58 0.79 -1.76
CA LYS A 48 10.07 -0.48 -1.20
C LYS A 48 11.15 -1.25 -0.45
N LEU A 49 12.38 -1.26 -0.96
CA LEU A 49 13.51 -1.90 -0.29
C LEU A 49 13.86 -1.15 1.00
N ALA A 50 13.96 0.18 0.97
CA ALA A 50 14.25 0.99 2.15
C ALA A 50 13.22 0.79 3.28
N VAL A 51 11.92 0.78 2.95
CA VAL A 51 10.86 0.50 3.94
C VAL A 51 11.00 -0.91 4.52
N ARG A 52 11.35 -1.89 3.70
CA ARG A 52 11.54 -3.27 4.13
C ARG A 52 12.77 -3.45 5.00
N THR A 53 13.89 -2.82 4.62
CA THR A 53 15.13 -2.78 5.42
C THR A 53 14.87 -2.17 6.80
N ARG A 54 14.14 -1.04 6.84
CA ARG A 54 13.70 -0.41 8.10
C ARG A 54 12.87 -1.36 8.96
N ALA A 55 11.87 -2.03 8.37
CA ALA A 55 11.00 -2.97 9.07
C ALA A 55 11.73 -4.24 9.55
N GLY A 56 12.91 -4.50 9.04
CA GLY A 56 13.82 -5.59 9.44
C GLY A 56 15.01 -5.12 10.28
N SER A 57 14.99 -3.89 10.81
CA SER A 57 16.08 -3.33 11.63
C SER A 57 17.43 -3.36 10.92
N GLY A 58 17.46 -3.03 9.63
CA GLY A 58 18.65 -3.02 8.79
C GLY A 58 18.78 -4.21 7.83
N ASP A 59 18.06 -5.30 8.06
CA ASP A 59 18.06 -6.49 7.19
C ASP A 59 16.68 -6.74 6.58
N PRO A 60 16.49 -6.61 5.26
CA PRO A 60 15.21 -6.83 4.62
C PRO A 60 14.69 -8.28 4.72
N ASP A 61 15.57 -9.25 5.02
CA ASP A 61 15.19 -10.65 5.22
C ASP A 61 14.57 -10.89 6.60
N GLN A 62 14.82 -10.00 7.55
CA GLN A 62 14.25 -10.00 8.89
C GLN A 62 13.01 -9.10 9.01
N ALA A 63 12.48 -8.63 7.87
CA ALA A 63 11.36 -7.71 7.87
C ALA A 63 10.12 -8.28 8.59
N ARG A 64 9.50 -7.43 9.40
CA ARG A 64 8.27 -7.70 10.15
C ARG A 64 7.20 -6.69 9.78
N CYS A 65 5.95 -7.07 9.95
CA CYS A 65 4.85 -6.13 9.87
C CYS A 65 5.03 -5.04 10.93
N GLU A 66 5.09 -3.78 10.52
CA GLU A 66 5.30 -2.67 11.45
C GLU A 66 4.11 -2.50 12.41
N CYS A 67 2.91 -2.96 12.03
CA CYS A 67 1.70 -2.88 12.85
C CYS A 67 1.54 -4.03 13.85
N CYS A 68 1.72 -5.29 13.45
CA CYS A 68 1.44 -6.45 14.31
C CYS A 68 2.66 -7.33 14.63
N GLY A 69 3.82 -7.02 14.07
CA GLY A 69 5.08 -7.71 14.36
C GLY A 69 5.28 -9.09 13.72
N ILE A 70 4.27 -9.60 12.98
CA ILE A 70 4.43 -10.89 12.30
C ILE A 70 5.61 -10.85 11.34
N TRP A 71 6.41 -11.91 11.33
CA TRP A 71 7.55 -12.03 10.42
C TRP A 71 7.08 -12.15 8.96
N LEU A 72 7.69 -11.39 8.06
CA LEU A 72 7.34 -11.33 6.65
C LEU A 72 8.50 -11.72 5.74
N GLY A 73 9.73 -11.64 6.23
CA GLY A 73 10.93 -11.88 5.44
C GLY A 73 11.05 -10.96 4.24
N ARG A 74 11.90 -11.34 3.28
CA ARG A 74 12.23 -10.52 2.11
C ARG A 74 11.05 -10.21 1.19
N TYR A 75 10.07 -11.10 1.07
CA TYR A 75 9.04 -11.01 0.04
C TYR A 75 7.61 -10.91 0.58
N GLY A 76 7.38 -11.18 1.85
CA GLY A 76 6.05 -11.14 2.46
C GLY A 76 5.57 -9.73 2.75
N GLY A 77 4.25 -9.55 2.90
CA GLY A 77 3.60 -8.27 3.14
C GLY A 77 3.67 -7.30 1.95
N GLN A 78 3.08 -6.15 2.13
CA GLN A 78 3.04 -5.09 1.11
C GLN A 78 3.42 -3.74 1.72
N VAL A 79 4.07 -2.89 0.92
CA VAL A 79 4.36 -1.51 1.31
C VAL A 79 3.14 -0.66 0.96
N GLN A 80 2.45 -0.20 2.00
CA GLN A 80 1.25 0.62 1.94
C GLN A 80 1.60 2.11 2.02
N HIS A 81 0.84 2.95 1.29
CA HIS A 81 0.89 4.40 1.47
C HIS A 81 0.10 4.80 2.72
N ILE A 82 0.76 5.45 3.66
CA ILE A 82 0.15 5.95 4.89
C ILE A 82 -0.80 7.11 4.59
N VAL A 83 -0.35 8.05 3.75
CA VAL A 83 -1.18 9.09 3.15
C VAL A 83 -1.44 8.72 1.71
N ALA A 84 -2.70 8.52 1.35
CA ALA A 84 -3.09 8.17 -0.01
C ALA A 84 -2.71 9.28 -1.01
N ARG A 85 -2.16 8.90 -2.17
CA ARG A 85 -1.71 9.85 -3.20
C ARG A 85 -2.86 10.44 -4.03
N GLY A 86 -4.08 9.92 -3.89
CA GLY A 86 -5.22 10.29 -4.73
C GLY A 86 -5.16 9.71 -6.15
N MET A 87 -6.29 9.80 -6.87
CA MET A 87 -6.43 9.21 -8.22
C MET A 87 -5.60 9.93 -9.29
N GLY A 88 -5.29 11.21 -9.09
CA GLY A 88 -4.47 12.03 -10.01
C GLY A 88 -2.98 12.00 -9.72
N GLY A 89 -2.53 11.22 -8.76
CA GLY A 89 -1.17 11.30 -8.24
C GLY A 89 -0.99 12.47 -7.27
N THR A 90 0.25 12.84 -6.99
CA THR A 90 0.56 13.97 -6.10
C THR A 90 1.81 14.70 -6.58
N SER A 91 1.82 16.02 -6.44
CA SER A 91 3.01 16.86 -6.62
C SER A 91 3.87 16.92 -5.35
N ASN A 92 3.38 16.44 -4.19
CA ASN A 92 4.15 16.41 -2.96
C ASN A 92 5.20 15.28 -3.00
N PRO A 93 6.51 15.60 -3.10
CA PRO A 93 7.56 14.61 -3.24
C PRO A 93 7.67 13.69 -2.02
N VAL A 94 7.33 14.16 -0.82
CA VAL A 94 7.37 13.37 0.43
C VAL A 94 6.50 12.13 0.34
N LEU A 95 5.34 12.22 -0.35
CA LEU A 95 4.44 11.08 -0.49
C LEU A 95 4.98 9.95 -1.38
N SER A 96 6.10 10.18 -2.06
CA SER A 96 6.82 9.16 -2.84
C SER A 96 8.04 8.58 -2.14
N THR A 97 8.30 8.99 -0.90
CA THR A 97 9.46 8.57 -0.09
C THR A 97 9.12 7.45 0.90
N ALA A 98 10.14 6.89 1.54
CA ALA A 98 9.99 5.88 2.58
C ALA A 98 9.22 6.38 3.82
N ALA A 99 9.23 7.69 4.08
CA ALA A 99 8.45 8.28 5.16
C ALA A 99 6.93 8.08 5.01
N ASN A 100 6.43 7.97 3.77
CA ASN A 100 5.02 7.69 3.51
C ASN A 100 4.71 6.19 3.34
N GLY A 101 5.69 5.31 3.49
CA GLY A 101 5.51 3.87 3.36
C GLY A 101 5.40 3.17 4.71
N ALA A 102 4.58 2.12 4.81
CA ALA A 102 4.61 1.16 5.90
C ALA A 102 4.55 -0.27 5.36
N LEU A 103 5.36 -1.18 5.94
CA LEU A 103 5.31 -2.60 5.59
C LEU A 103 4.24 -3.28 6.43
N LEU A 104 3.19 -3.77 5.79
CA LEU A 104 2.03 -4.36 6.45
C LEU A 104 1.79 -5.80 5.97
N ALA A 105 1.33 -6.65 6.88
CA ALA A 105 0.88 -8.01 6.59
C ALA A 105 -0.50 -7.99 5.92
N GLY A 106 -0.75 -8.95 5.06
CA GLY A 106 -2.03 -9.13 4.38
C GLY A 106 -2.07 -8.49 3.00
N THR A 107 -3.29 -8.30 2.50
CA THR A 107 -3.61 -7.70 1.20
C THR A 107 -4.51 -6.48 1.40
N ALA A 108 -4.86 -5.77 0.34
CA ALA A 108 -5.80 -4.65 0.41
C ALA A 108 -7.16 -5.00 1.05
N GLN A 109 -7.51 -6.29 1.16
CA GLN A 109 -8.77 -6.77 1.73
C GLN A 109 -8.59 -7.54 3.05
N SER A 110 -7.35 -7.76 3.52
CA SER A 110 -7.09 -8.61 4.69
C SER A 110 -5.87 -8.15 5.49
N GLY A 111 -5.84 -8.55 6.76
CA GLY A 111 -4.73 -8.25 7.68
C GLY A 111 -4.55 -6.76 7.95
N CYS A 112 -3.38 -6.38 8.41
CA CYS A 112 -3.06 -4.98 8.71
C CYS A 112 -3.17 -4.07 7.49
N HIS A 113 -2.81 -4.57 6.29
CA HIS A 113 -2.96 -3.81 5.06
C HIS A 113 -4.43 -3.51 4.76
N GLY A 114 -5.33 -4.51 4.84
CA GLY A 114 -6.77 -4.31 4.64
C GLY A 114 -7.39 -3.32 5.63
N LEU A 115 -6.94 -3.35 6.91
CA LEU A 115 -7.37 -2.36 7.90
C LEU A 115 -6.93 -0.93 7.53
N ALA A 116 -5.70 -0.76 7.03
CA ALA A 116 -5.23 0.55 6.58
C ALA A 116 -6.01 1.05 5.35
N GLU A 117 -6.29 0.18 4.37
CA GLU A 117 -7.11 0.51 3.18
C GLU A 117 -8.56 0.85 3.54
N SER A 118 -9.16 0.15 4.50
CA SER A 118 -10.52 0.45 4.99
C SER A 118 -10.59 1.69 5.89
N ARG A 119 -9.44 2.35 6.14
CA ARG A 119 -9.33 3.55 6.97
C ARG A 119 -9.77 3.32 8.42
N ASP A 120 -9.44 2.16 8.97
CA ASP A 120 -9.75 1.81 10.35
C ASP A 120 -9.23 2.87 11.34
N LEU A 121 -10.02 3.19 12.37
CA LEU A 121 -9.68 4.23 13.34
C LEU A 121 -8.48 3.85 14.21
N GLY A 122 -8.25 2.55 14.47
CA GLY A 122 -7.07 2.06 15.16
C GLY A 122 -5.81 2.32 14.33
N MET A 123 -5.87 2.07 13.02
CA MET A 123 -4.77 2.36 12.09
C MET A 123 -4.47 3.86 12.00
N LYS A 124 -5.49 4.72 12.11
CA LYS A 124 -5.30 6.18 12.19
C LYS A 124 -4.58 6.56 13.48
N ARG A 125 -5.03 6.05 14.64
CA ARG A 125 -4.43 6.38 15.96
C ARG A 125 -3.00 5.93 16.08
N THR A 126 -2.64 4.84 15.42
CA THR A 126 -1.27 4.29 15.41
C THR A 126 -0.41 4.84 14.28
N GLY A 127 -0.93 5.71 13.41
CA GLY A 127 -0.18 6.37 12.36
C GLY A 127 0.08 5.53 11.10
N PHE A 128 -0.67 4.44 10.91
CA PHE A 128 -0.58 3.60 9.70
C PHE A 128 -1.53 4.03 8.58
N TRP A 129 -2.47 4.90 8.87
CA TRP A 129 -3.28 5.61 7.91
C TRP A 129 -3.47 7.06 8.37
N LEU A 130 -3.29 8.01 7.44
CA LEU A 130 -3.43 9.44 7.70
C LEU A 130 -4.28 10.10 6.61
N PRO A 131 -5.05 11.16 6.96
CA PRO A 131 -5.81 11.92 5.98
C PRO A 131 -4.93 12.57 4.91
N GLN A 132 -5.51 12.87 3.76
CA GLN A 132 -4.85 13.68 2.74
C GLN A 132 -4.46 15.06 3.29
N GLY A 133 -3.35 15.60 2.80
CA GLY A 133 -2.81 16.88 3.28
C GLY A 133 -1.95 16.75 4.55
N THR A 134 -1.91 15.59 5.20
CA THR A 134 -1.01 15.36 6.34
C THR A 134 0.42 15.11 5.84
N ASP A 135 1.40 15.72 6.50
CA ASP A 135 2.81 15.36 6.29
C ASP A 135 3.12 14.10 7.12
N PRO A 136 3.42 12.96 6.47
CA PRO A 136 3.68 11.71 7.18
C PRO A 136 4.94 11.76 8.06
N ARG A 137 5.87 12.70 7.82
CA ARG A 137 7.09 12.85 8.63
C ARG A 137 6.78 13.38 10.03
N MET A 138 5.76 14.23 10.13
CA MET A 138 5.41 14.95 11.36
C MET A 138 4.47 14.16 12.28
N VAL A 139 3.92 13.04 11.82
CA VAL A 139 3.03 12.20 12.61
C VAL A 139 3.74 10.93 13.04
N PRO A 140 3.86 10.66 14.34
CA PRO A 140 4.51 9.45 14.82
C PRO A 140 3.70 8.19 14.45
N MET A 141 4.41 7.08 14.25
CA MET A 141 3.87 5.75 14.10
C MET A 141 4.13 4.93 15.37
N VAL A 142 3.14 4.18 15.82
CA VAL A 142 3.29 3.26 16.95
C VAL A 142 3.52 1.86 16.40
N LEU A 143 4.74 1.35 16.55
CA LEU A 143 5.12 0.01 16.10
C LEU A 143 4.45 -1.06 16.97
N TRP A 144 4.43 -2.30 16.47
CA TRP A 144 3.96 -3.48 17.19
C TRP A 144 4.61 -3.67 18.58
N SER A 145 5.83 -3.18 18.75
CA SER A 145 6.57 -3.19 20.03
C SER A 145 6.10 -2.13 21.03
N GLY A 146 5.15 -1.28 20.66
CA GLY A 146 4.73 -0.12 21.44
C GLY A 146 5.63 1.11 21.28
N ARG A 147 6.78 1.00 20.58
CA ARG A 147 7.63 2.16 20.31
C ARG A 147 6.93 3.18 19.43
N ARG A 148 6.97 4.45 19.86
CA ARG A 148 6.56 5.58 19.06
C ARG A 148 7.74 6.12 18.28
N VAL A 149 7.67 6.17 16.96
CA VAL A 149 8.77 6.54 16.07
C VAL A 149 8.29 7.46 14.96
N TYR A 150 9.21 8.28 14.43
CA TYR A 150 9.00 8.99 13.17
C TYR A 150 9.78 8.28 12.07
N ARG A 151 9.44 8.54 10.82
CA ARG A 151 10.00 7.83 9.67
C ARG A 151 10.97 8.71 8.91
N ALA A 152 12.16 8.20 8.68
CA ALA A 152 13.15 8.87 7.84
C ALA A 152 12.70 8.88 6.36
N VAL A 153 13.03 9.96 5.66
CA VAL A 153 12.65 10.16 4.23
C VAL A 153 13.36 9.13 3.34
N ASP A 154 14.63 8.87 3.61
CA ASP A 154 15.44 7.88 2.92
C ASP A 154 15.15 6.44 3.34
N GLY A 155 14.43 6.25 4.45
CA GLY A 155 14.11 4.96 5.04
C GLY A 155 15.25 4.33 5.83
N LEU A 156 16.37 5.03 6.02
CA LEU A 156 17.52 4.53 6.78
C LEU A 156 17.72 5.31 8.09
N GLY A 157 17.52 6.63 8.07
CA GLY A 157 17.75 7.47 9.22
C GLY A 157 19.24 7.56 9.62
N PRO A 158 19.58 8.38 10.61
CA PRO A 158 20.96 8.60 11.01
C PRO A 158 21.62 7.39 11.72
N ASP A 159 20.82 6.52 12.31
CA ASP A 159 21.26 5.30 13.01
C ASP A 159 21.15 4.02 12.15
N GLY A 160 20.78 4.16 10.88
CA GLY A 160 20.57 3.04 9.96
C GLY A 160 19.30 2.23 10.21
N THR A 161 18.50 2.55 11.25
CA THR A 161 17.26 1.82 11.56
C THR A 161 16.07 2.31 10.76
N GLY A 162 16.18 3.48 10.14
CA GLY A 162 15.10 4.12 9.38
C GLY A 162 14.03 4.77 10.24
N TYR A 163 14.19 4.74 11.55
CA TYR A 163 13.29 5.37 12.51
C TYR A 163 14.00 6.50 13.25
N LEU A 164 13.23 7.55 13.55
CA LEU A 164 13.66 8.70 14.33
C LEU A 164 12.91 8.70 15.66
N THR A 165 13.59 9.04 16.74
CA THR A 165 13.00 9.14 18.09
C THR A 165 12.23 10.44 18.33
N GLY A 166 12.50 11.47 17.51
CA GLY A 166 11.82 12.78 17.54
C GLY A 166 11.29 13.17 16.16
N ALA A 167 10.38 14.14 16.12
CA ALA A 167 9.94 14.73 14.87
C ALA A 167 11.14 15.34 14.12
N PRO A 168 11.22 15.16 12.79
CA PRO A 168 12.24 15.87 12.02
C PRO A 168 12.09 17.37 12.26
N GLN A 169 13.18 18.05 12.60
CA GLN A 169 13.17 19.50 12.63
C GLN A 169 12.90 20.00 11.20
N GLU A 170 12.03 20.97 11.04
CA GLU A 170 11.89 21.67 9.77
C GLU A 170 13.25 22.33 9.49
N VAL A 171 13.96 21.81 8.49
CA VAL A 171 15.10 22.50 7.92
C VAL A 171 14.50 23.72 7.24
N ALA A 172 14.66 24.88 7.85
CA ALA A 172 14.30 26.15 7.24
C ALA A 172 14.95 26.22 5.85
N ALA A 173 14.09 26.34 4.83
CA ALA A 173 14.49 26.45 3.44
C ALA A 173 15.08 27.84 3.17
#